data_6d888f9c88a9624a6fa4f8dcf4b2bf55
#
_entry.id   6d888f9c88a9624a6fa4f8dcf4b2bf55
#
_cell.length_a   1.000
_cell.length_b   1.000
_cell.length_c   1.000
_cell.angle_alpha   90.00
_cell.angle_beta   90.00
_cell.angle_gamma   90.00
#
_symmetry.space_group_name_H-M   'P 1'
#
loop_
_entity.id
_entity.type
_entity.pdbx_description
1 polymer ?
#
loop_
_entity_poly.entity_id
_entity_poly.type
_entity_poly.pdbx_seq_one_letter_code
_entity_poly.pdbx_strand_id
1 'polypeptide(L)'
;MNKMKLFARVLVLMTAMTSPIHVYAAASQAESNAAEKNVDIDKSVNLQNSINLTDGLAEENQASNVMFSPTSLNFALGMIAEGAKGETKNALNEYLGTADFAAYARKYMNVIKSYNTEDENYGYTSKLKIADALWVNQGLTLQDQFQKIAEDNFEAKAEILDFSDKENTCNTINAWCNENTDGLIPEIMKPDMLNENSELCLTNSLYFESGWSQDPWDVSDEKEKFGDNEETKYMTSIGDTYYENGAATAFEKFYANNLSFIGILPKAEGNFTLDALDIEGLLKSEPEYDEVNCKMPKLSFETTAELSDILGKTGLENIFSDDADFSGIADKAVHVSSVLQKTKLELDENGTKAAAVTAVTMECMSAMDTDPVVKDVELTRPFAFLIYDNMNEEVLFMGKVLTVQ
;
A
#
# COMPACT_ATOMS: atom_id res chain seq x y z
N MET A 1 -5.03 -32.68 17.64
CA MET A 1 -3.83 -32.18 16.92
C MET A 1 -3.78 -30.69 16.80
N ASN A 2 -4.91 -29.95 16.70
CA ASN A 2 -4.91 -28.48 16.50
C ASN A 2 -4.42 -27.59 17.68
N LYS A 3 -4.27 -28.10 18.90
CA LYS A 3 -3.82 -27.28 20.03
C LYS A 3 -2.29 -27.15 20.15
N MET A 4 -1.52 -27.98 19.51
CA MET A 4 -0.05 -27.92 19.56
C MET A 4 0.54 -26.96 18.49
N LYS A 5 -0.12 -26.82 17.34
CA LYS A 5 0.34 -25.86 16.29
C LYS A 5 0.11 -24.39 16.68
N LEU A 6 -0.94 -24.10 17.45
CA LEU A 6 -1.16 -22.75 18.01
C LEU A 6 -0.07 -22.34 19.01
N PHE A 7 0.46 -23.30 19.78
CA PHE A 7 1.56 -23.06 20.73
C PHE A 7 2.90 -22.81 20.01
N ALA A 8 3.14 -23.41 18.86
CA ALA A 8 4.36 -23.19 18.09
C ALA A 8 4.40 -21.79 17.44
N ARG A 9 3.26 -21.29 16.89
CA ARG A 9 3.16 -19.93 16.36
C ARG A 9 3.34 -18.84 17.44
N VAL A 10 2.84 -19.05 18.64
CA VAL A 10 3.05 -18.14 19.79
C VAL A 10 4.49 -18.22 20.33
N LEU A 11 5.18 -19.36 20.19
CA LEU A 11 6.53 -19.53 20.72
C LEU A 11 7.61 -18.93 19.79
N VAL A 12 7.41 -18.90 18.48
CA VAL A 12 8.31 -18.23 17.53
C VAL A 12 8.26 -16.70 17.69
N LEU A 13 7.06 -16.13 17.97
CA LEU A 13 6.93 -14.71 18.32
C LEU A 13 7.58 -14.33 19.66
N MET A 14 7.75 -15.29 20.60
CA MET A 14 8.37 -15.00 21.91
C MET A 14 9.90 -15.16 21.95
N THR A 15 10.53 -15.83 21.00
CA THR A 15 11.99 -16.02 21.01
C THR A 15 12.78 -14.91 20.29
N ALA A 16 12.12 -14.12 19.44
CA ALA A 16 12.72 -12.92 18.81
C ALA A 16 12.77 -11.68 19.74
N MET A 17 12.15 -11.72 20.94
CA MET A 17 12.03 -10.60 21.86
C MET A 17 12.81 -10.78 23.18
N THR A 18 14.10 -11.00 23.14
CA THR A 18 14.92 -11.03 24.38
C THR A 18 15.97 -9.93 24.45
N SER A 19 15.62 -8.69 24.16
CA SER A 19 16.29 -7.54 24.74
C SER A 19 15.33 -6.79 25.68
N PRO A 20 15.77 -6.40 26.90
CA PRO A 20 14.89 -5.75 27.88
C PRO A 20 14.35 -4.37 27.42
N ILE A 21 14.93 -3.80 26.39
CA ILE A 21 14.52 -2.49 25.84
C ILE A 21 13.22 -2.60 25.02
N HIS A 22 13.02 -3.70 24.28
CA HIS A 22 11.80 -3.90 23.48
C HIS A 22 10.57 -4.23 24.31
N VAL A 23 10.73 -4.91 25.45
CA VAL A 23 9.63 -5.22 26.37
C VAL A 23 9.11 -3.95 27.06
N TYR A 24 9.98 -2.97 27.36
CA TYR A 24 9.54 -1.69 27.96
C TYR A 24 8.82 -0.79 26.94
N ALA A 25 9.25 -0.77 25.68
CA ALA A 25 8.58 0.00 24.63
C ALA A 25 7.19 -0.58 24.31
N ALA A 26 7.07 -1.91 24.20
CA ALA A 26 5.80 -2.58 23.96
C ALA A 26 4.81 -2.43 25.13
N ALA A 27 5.29 -2.43 26.39
CA ALA A 27 4.44 -2.24 27.56
C ALA A 27 3.95 -0.79 27.69
N SER A 28 4.80 0.21 27.38
CA SER A 28 4.41 1.63 27.42
C SER A 28 3.46 2.00 26.27
N GLN A 29 3.58 1.38 25.10
CA GLN A 29 2.62 1.51 24.01
C GLN A 29 1.28 0.83 24.32
N ALA A 30 1.28 -0.33 24.97
CA ALA A 30 0.06 -1.01 25.37
C ALA A 30 -0.75 -0.22 26.41
N GLU A 31 -0.09 0.54 27.30
CA GLU A 31 -0.77 1.39 28.29
C GLU A 31 -1.28 2.71 27.69
N SER A 32 -0.62 3.28 26.68
CA SER A 32 -1.10 4.48 25.97
C SER A 32 -2.30 4.17 25.07
N ASN A 33 -2.34 2.99 24.46
CA ASN A 33 -3.41 2.54 23.58
C ASN A 33 -4.72 2.15 24.33
N ALA A 34 -4.66 1.94 25.66
CA ALA A 34 -5.84 1.54 26.43
C ALA A 34 -6.85 2.68 26.66
N ALA A 35 -6.54 3.92 26.31
CA ALA A 35 -7.40 5.09 26.50
C ALA A 35 -8.04 5.62 25.21
N GLU A 36 -7.61 5.18 24.02
CA GLU A 36 -8.21 5.58 22.74
C GLU A 36 -9.32 4.59 22.34
N LYS A 37 -10.50 5.15 21.97
CA LYS A 37 -11.59 4.37 21.38
C LYS A 37 -11.03 3.50 20.25
N ASN A 38 -11.27 2.19 20.31
CA ASN A 38 -11.06 1.34 19.13
C ASN A 38 -11.98 1.86 18.03
N VAL A 39 -11.40 2.47 16.99
CA VAL A 39 -12.12 2.82 15.79
C VAL A 39 -12.15 1.57 14.94
N ASP A 40 -13.34 1.05 14.72
CA ASP A 40 -13.57 -0.11 13.88
C ASP A 40 -13.69 0.36 12.43
N ILE A 41 -12.83 -0.18 11.57
CA ILE A 41 -12.88 0.03 10.12
C ILE A 41 -13.29 -1.29 9.47
N ASP A 42 -14.22 -1.23 8.55
CA ASP A 42 -14.57 -2.40 7.73
C ASP A 42 -13.47 -2.67 6.69
N LYS A 43 -12.55 -3.55 7.05
CA LYS A 43 -11.41 -3.93 6.20
C LYS A 43 -11.84 -4.64 4.91
N SER A 44 -12.98 -5.31 4.92
CA SER A 44 -13.49 -5.99 3.72
C SER A 44 -13.97 -4.98 2.68
N VAL A 45 -14.60 -3.89 3.11
CA VAL A 45 -14.98 -2.77 2.23
C VAL A 45 -13.74 -2.13 1.61
N ASN A 46 -12.72 -1.83 2.42
CA ASN A 46 -11.49 -1.23 1.94
C ASN A 46 -10.74 -2.14 0.96
N LEU A 47 -10.68 -3.44 1.23
CA LEU A 47 -10.06 -4.41 0.32
C LEU A 47 -10.83 -4.49 -1.01
N GLN A 48 -12.17 -4.55 -0.98
CA GLN A 48 -12.98 -4.61 -2.19
C GLN A 48 -12.85 -3.33 -3.02
N ASN A 49 -12.84 -2.15 -2.39
CA ASN A 49 -12.58 -0.89 -3.09
C ASN A 49 -11.20 -0.87 -3.73
N SER A 50 -10.19 -1.40 -3.04
CA SER A 50 -8.82 -1.52 -3.56
C SER A 50 -8.75 -2.42 -4.79
N ILE A 51 -9.46 -3.55 -4.77
CA ILE A 51 -9.57 -4.48 -5.90
C ILE A 51 -10.24 -3.78 -7.09
N ASN A 52 -11.38 -3.13 -6.87
CA ASN A 52 -12.13 -2.43 -7.92
C ASN A 52 -11.29 -1.33 -8.59
N LEU A 53 -10.55 -0.56 -7.79
CA LEU A 53 -9.66 0.49 -8.30
C LEU A 53 -8.48 -0.08 -9.10
N THR A 54 -7.86 -1.16 -8.61
CA THR A 54 -6.73 -1.79 -9.33
C THR A 54 -7.20 -2.39 -10.65
N ASP A 55 -8.34 -3.04 -10.67
CA ASP A 55 -8.92 -3.60 -11.90
C ASP A 55 -9.33 -2.47 -12.88
N GLY A 56 -9.90 -1.38 -12.39
CA GLY A 56 -10.21 -0.19 -13.19
C GLY A 56 -8.97 0.44 -13.81
N LEU A 57 -7.91 0.63 -13.03
CA LEU A 57 -6.62 1.12 -13.53
C LEU A 57 -5.98 0.19 -14.57
N ALA A 58 -6.07 -1.14 -14.35
CA ALA A 58 -5.57 -2.12 -15.29
C ALA A 58 -6.38 -2.14 -16.61
N GLU A 59 -7.67 -1.86 -16.55
CA GLU A 59 -8.54 -1.75 -17.72
C GLU A 59 -8.18 -0.52 -18.58
N GLU A 60 -7.89 0.62 -17.94
CA GLU A 60 -7.44 1.83 -18.61
C GLU A 60 -6.03 1.69 -19.21
N ASN A 61 -5.15 0.89 -18.57
CA ASN A 61 -3.74 0.71 -18.93
C ASN A 61 -3.44 -0.69 -19.51
N GLN A 62 -4.26 -1.21 -20.37
CA GLN A 62 -4.37 -2.61 -20.84
C GLN A 62 -3.07 -3.37 -21.16
N ALA A 63 -1.94 -2.72 -21.36
CA ALA A 63 -0.67 -3.37 -21.72
C ALA A 63 0.47 -3.05 -20.74
N SER A 64 0.18 -2.36 -19.64
CA SER A 64 1.20 -1.89 -18.70
C SER A 64 0.95 -2.45 -17.30
N ASN A 65 2.03 -2.56 -16.54
CA ASN A 65 1.94 -2.81 -15.12
C ASN A 65 1.22 -1.66 -14.43
N VAL A 66 0.39 -1.98 -13.45
CA VAL A 66 -0.30 -0.99 -12.62
C VAL A 66 -0.07 -1.28 -11.15
N MET A 67 0.03 -0.21 -10.39
CA MET A 67 0.09 -0.27 -8.94
C MET A 67 -0.49 1.02 -8.38
N PHE A 68 -1.20 0.91 -7.27
CA PHE A 68 -1.59 2.08 -6.49
C PHE A 68 -1.51 1.77 -4.98
N SER A 69 -1.62 2.80 -4.16
CA SER A 69 -1.64 2.67 -2.70
C SER A 69 -3.05 2.93 -2.17
N PRO A 70 -3.80 1.89 -1.78
CA PRO A 70 -5.10 2.05 -1.15
C PRO A 70 -5.03 2.85 0.15
N THR A 71 -4.06 2.55 1.00
CA THR A 71 -3.88 3.22 2.29
C THR A 71 -3.67 4.71 2.11
N SER A 72 -2.76 5.15 1.22
CA SER A 72 -2.53 6.57 0.97
C SER A 72 -3.78 7.26 0.41
N LEU A 73 -4.48 6.62 -0.54
CA LEU A 73 -5.74 7.16 -1.07
C LEU A 73 -6.80 7.32 0.02
N ASN A 74 -6.97 6.31 0.88
CA ASN A 74 -7.94 6.38 1.98
C ASN A 74 -7.61 7.52 2.97
N PHE A 75 -6.33 7.82 3.20
CA PHE A 75 -5.92 8.97 4.00
C PHE A 75 -6.30 10.30 3.33
N ALA A 76 -6.05 10.44 2.03
CA ALA A 76 -6.46 11.64 1.28
C ALA A 76 -7.98 11.84 1.27
N LEU A 77 -8.77 10.77 1.03
CA LEU A 77 -10.23 10.82 1.07
C LEU A 77 -10.76 11.05 2.50
N GLY A 78 -10.13 10.44 3.51
CA GLY A 78 -10.46 10.66 4.92
C GLY A 78 -10.23 12.10 5.35
N MET A 79 -9.15 12.73 4.87
CA MET A 79 -8.88 14.14 5.11
C MET A 79 -10.01 15.03 4.59
N ILE A 80 -10.43 14.86 3.33
CA ILE A 80 -11.52 15.68 2.78
C ILE A 80 -12.89 15.35 3.39
N ALA A 81 -13.07 14.13 3.88
CA ALA A 81 -14.28 13.74 4.62
C ALA A 81 -14.49 14.61 5.88
N GLU A 82 -13.41 15.11 6.50
CA GLU A 82 -13.52 16.01 7.66
C GLU A 82 -14.05 17.40 7.30
N GLY A 83 -13.91 17.81 6.04
CA GLY A 83 -14.50 19.04 5.53
C GLY A 83 -15.82 18.85 4.79
N ALA A 84 -16.25 17.60 4.59
CA ALA A 84 -17.49 17.25 3.92
C ALA A 84 -18.71 17.28 4.88
N LYS A 85 -19.90 17.52 4.33
CA LYS A 85 -21.18 17.46 5.07
C LYS A 85 -22.24 16.69 4.29
N GLY A 86 -23.35 16.39 4.98
CA GLY A 86 -24.52 15.78 4.37
C GLY A 86 -24.24 14.49 3.62
N GLU A 87 -24.76 14.38 2.41
CA GLU A 87 -24.62 13.18 1.57
C GLU A 87 -23.17 12.96 1.13
N THR A 88 -22.40 14.02 0.89
CA THR A 88 -20.98 13.94 0.55
C THR A 88 -20.16 13.27 1.66
N LYS A 89 -20.38 13.66 2.92
CA LYS A 89 -19.75 13.01 4.07
C LYS A 89 -20.19 11.54 4.20
N ASN A 90 -21.45 11.26 3.99
CA ASN A 90 -21.97 9.90 4.10
C ASN A 90 -21.34 8.97 3.04
N ALA A 91 -21.23 9.42 1.78
CA ALA A 91 -20.61 8.65 0.72
C ALA A 91 -19.12 8.35 1.03
N LEU A 92 -18.38 9.35 1.51
CA LEU A 92 -16.98 9.15 1.92
C LEU A 92 -16.85 8.19 3.10
N ASN A 93 -17.71 8.29 4.11
CA ASN A 93 -17.71 7.38 5.26
C ASN A 93 -18.03 5.93 4.86
N GLU A 94 -18.99 5.74 3.95
CA GLU A 94 -19.34 4.42 3.41
C GLU A 94 -18.18 3.81 2.65
N TYR A 95 -17.54 4.60 1.77
CA TYR A 95 -16.35 4.18 1.02
C TYR A 95 -15.18 3.79 1.94
N LEU A 96 -14.94 4.60 2.98
CA LEU A 96 -13.86 4.38 3.95
C LEU A 96 -14.17 3.29 5.00
N GLY A 97 -15.39 2.76 5.02
CA GLY A 97 -15.81 1.72 5.96
C GLY A 97 -15.89 2.19 7.42
N THR A 98 -15.94 3.50 7.68
CA THR A 98 -16.05 4.06 9.03
C THR A 98 -16.55 5.51 9.00
N ALA A 99 -17.22 5.92 10.08
CA ALA A 99 -17.67 7.31 10.27
C ALA A 99 -16.63 8.21 10.97
N ASP A 100 -15.52 7.65 11.45
CA ASP A 100 -14.47 8.36 12.22
C ASP A 100 -13.08 7.99 11.69
N PHE A 101 -12.87 8.26 10.41
CA PHE A 101 -11.59 7.94 9.77
C PHE A 101 -10.43 8.77 10.34
N ALA A 102 -10.70 10.00 10.79
CA ALA A 102 -9.67 10.85 11.40
C ALA A 102 -9.06 10.23 12.68
N ALA A 103 -9.88 9.58 13.50
CA ALA A 103 -9.37 8.88 14.67
C ALA A 103 -8.54 7.63 14.28
N TYR A 104 -8.97 6.91 13.24
CA TYR A 104 -8.18 5.82 12.67
C TYR A 104 -6.85 6.33 12.12
N ALA A 105 -6.87 7.39 11.30
CA ALA A 105 -5.69 7.98 10.67
C ALA A 105 -4.63 8.38 11.71
N ARG A 106 -5.02 9.09 12.78
CA ARG A 106 -4.09 9.44 13.87
C ARG A 106 -3.41 8.22 14.49
N LYS A 107 -4.18 7.16 14.74
CA LYS A 107 -3.66 5.92 15.31
C LYS A 107 -2.70 5.24 14.32
N TYR A 108 -3.12 5.09 13.06
CA TYR A 108 -2.31 4.40 12.05
C TYR A 108 -1.06 5.18 11.63
N MET A 109 -1.09 6.52 11.65
CA MET A 109 0.11 7.35 11.48
C MET A 109 1.19 7.06 12.52
N ASN A 110 0.81 6.78 13.77
CA ASN A 110 1.78 6.36 14.79
C ASN A 110 2.35 4.96 14.48
N VAL A 111 1.55 4.06 13.92
CA VAL A 111 2.03 2.75 13.45
C VAL A 111 3.01 2.93 12.29
N ILE A 112 2.66 3.74 11.29
CA ILE A 112 3.54 4.07 10.16
C ILE A 112 4.90 4.61 10.63
N LYS A 113 4.88 5.53 11.59
CA LYS A 113 6.13 6.05 12.18
C LYS A 113 6.97 4.98 12.87
N SER A 114 6.34 3.98 13.46
CA SER A 114 7.04 2.89 14.14
C SER A 114 7.76 1.93 13.15
N TYR A 115 7.35 1.93 11.89
CA TYR A 115 8.02 1.18 10.83
C TYR A 115 9.27 1.87 10.30
N ASN A 116 9.48 3.16 10.62
CA ASN A 116 10.69 3.87 10.24
C ASN A 116 11.82 3.51 11.19
N THR A 117 12.71 2.65 10.75
CA THR A 117 13.85 2.15 11.52
C THR A 117 15.13 2.30 10.73
N GLU A 118 16.18 2.73 11.42
CA GLU A 118 17.55 2.66 10.92
C GLU A 118 18.34 1.81 11.93
N ASP A 119 18.69 0.57 11.56
CA ASP A 119 19.50 -0.29 12.40
C ASP A 119 20.84 -0.58 11.71
N GLU A 120 21.85 0.23 12.05
CA GLU A 120 23.21 0.09 11.53
C GLU A 120 23.88 -1.24 11.91
N ASN A 121 23.40 -1.90 12.99
CA ASN A 121 24.01 -3.15 13.47
C ASN A 121 23.54 -4.35 12.65
N TYR A 122 22.30 -4.29 12.14
CA TYR A 122 21.71 -5.35 11.32
C TYR A 122 21.71 -5.01 9.84
N GLY A 123 22.12 -3.79 9.46
CA GLY A 123 22.33 -3.38 8.06
C GLY A 123 21.05 -3.19 7.27
N TYR A 124 19.90 -2.98 7.92
CA TYR A 124 18.66 -2.67 7.23
C TYR A 124 18.11 -1.28 7.60
N THR A 125 17.49 -0.66 6.62
CA THR A 125 16.70 0.55 6.77
C THR A 125 15.28 0.23 6.35
N SER A 126 14.30 0.68 7.12
CA SER A 126 12.91 0.63 6.73
C SER A 126 12.29 2.01 6.82
N LYS A 127 11.61 2.42 5.77
CA LYS A 127 10.90 3.70 5.69
C LYS A 127 9.52 3.49 5.10
N LEU A 128 8.52 4.03 5.78
CA LEU A 128 7.15 4.09 5.31
C LEU A 128 6.63 5.50 5.59
N LYS A 129 6.26 6.23 4.54
CA LYS A 129 5.73 7.59 4.64
C LYS A 129 4.50 7.74 3.77
N ILE A 130 3.44 8.29 4.33
CA ILE A 130 2.30 8.79 3.56
C ILE A 130 2.48 10.30 3.41
N ALA A 131 2.22 10.80 2.22
CA ALA A 131 2.22 12.22 1.93
C ALA A 131 0.96 12.59 1.13
N ASP A 132 0.08 13.33 1.77
CA ASP A 132 -1.18 13.78 1.21
C ASP A 132 -1.26 15.30 1.18
N ALA A 133 -1.80 15.85 0.11
CA ALA A 133 -2.07 17.28 0.02
C ALA A 133 -3.38 17.59 -0.70
N LEU A 134 -4.06 18.61 -0.19
CA LEU A 134 -5.17 19.27 -0.85
C LEU A 134 -4.73 20.65 -1.36
N TRP A 135 -4.77 20.81 -2.66
CA TRP A 135 -4.51 22.07 -3.34
C TRP A 135 -5.85 22.73 -3.67
N VAL A 136 -5.99 23.97 -3.21
CA VAL A 136 -7.23 24.74 -3.34
C VAL A 136 -6.95 25.90 -4.30
N ASN A 137 -7.81 26.10 -5.31
CA ASN A 137 -7.61 27.17 -6.29
C ASN A 137 -7.76 28.56 -5.64
N GLN A 138 -6.96 29.50 -6.10
CA GLN A 138 -7.08 30.90 -5.67
C GLN A 138 -8.50 31.44 -5.94
N GLY A 139 -8.93 32.39 -5.10
CA GLY A 139 -10.28 32.94 -5.15
C GLY A 139 -11.32 32.18 -4.28
N LEU A 140 -10.87 31.10 -3.64
CA LEU A 140 -11.53 30.41 -2.55
C LEU A 140 -10.84 30.76 -1.22
N THR A 141 -11.59 30.74 -0.12
CA THR A 141 -11.04 30.93 1.22
C THR A 141 -11.00 29.56 1.91
N LEU A 142 -9.80 29.04 2.11
CA LEU A 142 -9.58 27.79 2.84
C LEU A 142 -9.87 28.05 4.34
N GLN A 143 -10.65 27.15 4.95
CA GLN A 143 -11.03 27.26 6.36
C GLN A 143 -9.85 26.88 7.28
N ASP A 144 -9.46 27.79 8.19
CA ASP A 144 -8.36 27.57 9.16
C ASP A 144 -8.57 26.28 9.99
N GLN A 145 -9.82 25.98 10.33
CA GLN A 145 -10.15 24.78 11.09
C GLN A 145 -9.85 23.52 10.28
N PHE A 146 -10.13 23.51 8.99
CA PHE A 146 -9.83 22.39 8.12
C PHE A 146 -8.33 22.20 7.94
N GLN A 147 -7.56 23.28 7.71
CA GLN A 147 -6.10 23.19 7.63
C GLN A 147 -5.52 22.54 8.89
N LYS A 148 -6.02 22.95 10.06
CA LYS A 148 -5.57 22.36 11.32
C LYS A 148 -5.94 20.89 11.45
N ILE A 149 -7.11 20.47 11.00
CA ILE A 149 -7.52 19.05 11.00
C ILE A 149 -6.64 18.23 10.05
N ALA A 150 -6.35 18.74 8.86
CA ALA A 150 -5.47 18.10 7.89
C ALA A 150 -4.06 17.88 8.47
N GLU A 151 -3.51 18.89 9.13
CA GLU A 151 -2.19 18.81 9.76
C GLU A 151 -2.19 17.88 10.98
N ASP A 152 -3.11 18.09 11.94
CA ASP A 152 -3.11 17.39 13.24
C ASP A 152 -3.47 15.90 13.11
N ASN A 153 -4.35 15.52 12.15
CA ASN A 153 -4.89 14.17 12.07
C ASN A 153 -4.24 13.33 10.96
N PHE A 154 -3.78 13.97 9.89
CA PHE A 154 -3.31 13.29 8.68
C PHE A 154 -1.86 13.63 8.34
N GLU A 155 -1.24 14.59 9.05
CA GLU A 155 0.07 15.15 8.69
C GLU A 155 0.11 15.65 7.24
N ALA A 156 -1.07 16.05 6.74
CA ALA A 156 -1.29 16.44 5.37
C ALA A 156 -1.23 17.94 5.17
N LYS A 157 -0.93 18.36 3.94
CA LYS A 157 -0.89 19.76 3.54
C LYS A 157 -2.22 20.19 2.93
N ALA A 158 -2.70 21.39 3.30
CA ALA A 158 -3.77 22.08 2.59
C ALA A 158 -3.33 23.50 2.28
N GLU A 159 -3.26 23.85 0.98
CA GLU A 159 -2.68 25.13 0.52
C GLU A 159 -3.43 25.70 -0.67
N ILE A 160 -3.51 27.05 -0.74
CA ILE A 160 -4.10 27.78 -1.87
C ILE A 160 -3.01 28.03 -2.92
N LEU A 161 -3.30 27.65 -4.18
CA LEU A 161 -2.42 27.90 -5.33
C LEU A 161 -3.20 28.59 -6.46
N ASP A 162 -2.48 29.29 -7.34
CA ASP A 162 -3.03 29.91 -8.55
C ASP A 162 -3.05 28.91 -9.71
N PHE A 163 -4.16 28.21 -9.93
CA PHE A 163 -4.27 27.24 -11.01
C PHE A 163 -4.25 27.86 -12.42
N SER A 164 -4.35 29.21 -12.53
CA SER A 164 -4.12 29.90 -13.80
C SER A 164 -2.64 30.00 -14.16
N ASP A 165 -1.74 30.07 -13.16
CA ASP A 165 -0.29 29.94 -13.32
C ASP A 165 0.12 28.46 -13.24
N LYS A 166 -0.20 27.72 -14.30
CA LYS A 166 -0.01 26.27 -14.36
C LYS A 166 1.41 25.82 -14.12
N GLU A 167 2.40 26.55 -14.66
CA GLU A 167 3.82 26.19 -14.49
C GLU A 167 4.25 26.31 -13.02
N ASN A 168 3.96 27.42 -12.37
CA ASN A 168 4.35 27.63 -10.98
C ASN A 168 3.60 26.67 -10.05
N THR A 169 2.30 26.43 -10.30
CA THR A 169 1.50 25.48 -9.55
C THR A 169 2.06 24.05 -9.67
N CYS A 170 2.32 23.57 -10.89
CA CYS A 170 2.92 22.25 -11.07
C CYS A 170 4.30 22.15 -10.43
N ASN A 171 5.15 23.16 -10.54
CA ASN A 171 6.45 23.19 -9.89
C ASN A 171 6.34 23.09 -8.36
N THR A 172 5.36 23.79 -7.75
CA THR A 172 5.11 23.74 -6.31
C THR A 172 4.65 22.34 -5.87
N ILE A 173 3.69 21.76 -6.58
CA ILE A 173 3.15 20.41 -6.29
C ILE A 173 4.24 19.35 -6.47
N ASN A 174 5.00 19.42 -7.56
CA ASN A 174 6.08 18.48 -7.85
C ASN A 174 7.24 18.60 -6.84
N ALA A 175 7.62 19.81 -6.44
CA ALA A 175 8.64 20.01 -5.42
C ALA A 175 8.20 19.40 -4.08
N TRP A 176 6.94 19.60 -3.68
CA TRP A 176 6.38 18.98 -2.49
C TRP A 176 6.38 17.44 -2.57
N CYS A 177 5.96 16.86 -3.70
CA CYS A 177 5.96 15.42 -3.90
C CYS A 177 7.38 14.84 -3.83
N ASN A 178 8.33 15.48 -4.52
CA ASN A 178 9.74 15.07 -4.51
C ASN A 178 10.35 15.08 -3.11
N GLU A 179 10.05 16.10 -2.30
CA GLU A 179 10.53 16.21 -0.91
C GLU A 179 9.94 15.10 -0.03
N ASN A 180 8.64 14.83 -0.15
CA ASN A 180 7.95 13.85 0.70
C ASN A 180 8.18 12.40 0.29
N THR A 181 8.78 12.16 -0.89
CA THR A 181 9.14 10.82 -1.38
C THR A 181 10.65 10.58 -1.45
N ASP A 182 11.46 11.35 -0.72
CA ASP A 182 12.93 11.27 -0.71
C ASP A 182 13.54 11.26 -2.14
N GLY A 183 12.93 12.01 -3.07
CA GLY A 183 13.35 12.10 -4.47
C GLY A 183 12.90 10.96 -5.37
N LEU A 184 12.15 10.00 -4.87
CA LEU A 184 11.66 8.84 -5.65
C LEU A 184 10.64 9.27 -6.73
N ILE A 185 9.80 10.25 -6.40
CA ILE A 185 8.76 10.78 -7.27
C ILE A 185 8.99 12.28 -7.51
N PRO A 186 9.82 12.66 -8.50
CA PRO A 186 10.14 14.06 -8.76
C PRO A 186 9.03 14.84 -9.46
N GLU A 187 8.06 14.15 -10.07
CA GLU A 187 6.97 14.76 -10.82
C GLU A 187 5.70 13.93 -10.67
N ILE A 188 4.61 14.54 -10.21
CA ILE A 188 3.27 13.95 -10.12
C ILE A 188 2.27 14.66 -11.03
N MET A 189 2.48 15.94 -11.30
CA MET A 189 1.56 16.79 -12.07
C MET A 189 2.27 17.50 -13.22
N LYS A 190 1.59 17.56 -14.38
CA LYS A 190 2.01 18.31 -15.57
C LYS A 190 1.02 19.43 -15.87
N PRO A 191 1.45 20.51 -16.57
CA PRO A 191 0.59 21.65 -16.86
C PRO A 191 -0.68 21.35 -17.67
N ASP A 192 -0.67 20.29 -18.47
CA ASP A 192 -1.83 19.82 -19.25
C ASP A 192 -2.85 19.05 -18.40
N MET A 193 -2.47 18.53 -17.25
CA MET A 193 -3.36 17.89 -16.27
C MET A 193 -4.12 18.91 -15.41
N LEU A 194 -3.65 20.17 -15.34
CA LEU A 194 -4.26 21.22 -14.52
C LEU A 194 -5.23 22.07 -15.34
N ASN A 195 -6.47 22.21 -14.86
CA ASN A 195 -7.46 23.12 -15.43
C ASN A 195 -7.56 24.38 -14.54
N GLU A 196 -7.59 25.57 -15.14
CA GLU A 196 -7.74 26.85 -14.42
C GLU A 196 -9.08 26.96 -13.67
N ASN A 197 -10.09 26.20 -14.10
CA ASN A 197 -11.40 26.14 -13.46
C ASN A 197 -11.49 25.02 -12.41
N SER A 198 -10.46 24.20 -12.23
CA SER A 198 -10.42 23.22 -11.14
C SER A 198 -10.50 23.93 -9.80
N GLU A 199 -11.19 23.33 -8.83
CA GLU A 199 -11.41 23.93 -7.52
C GLU A 199 -10.55 23.29 -6.45
N LEU A 200 -10.64 21.98 -6.32
CA LEU A 200 -9.87 21.16 -5.38
C LEU A 200 -9.12 20.07 -6.13
N CYS A 201 -7.82 19.97 -5.89
CA CYS A 201 -6.98 18.90 -6.42
C CYS A 201 -6.32 18.14 -5.27
N LEU A 202 -6.57 16.83 -5.17
CA LEU A 202 -5.88 15.96 -4.23
C LEU A 202 -4.66 15.34 -4.91
N THR A 203 -3.54 15.36 -4.19
CA THR A 203 -2.37 14.55 -4.53
C THR A 203 -1.99 13.69 -3.35
N ASN A 204 -1.72 12.43 -3.63
CA ASN A 204 -1.28 11.52 -2.62
C ASN A 204 -0.14 10.64 -3.12
N SER A 205 0.75 10.27 -2.22
CA SER A 205 1.85 9.37 -2.49
C SER A 205 2.19 8.56 -1.24
N LEU A 206 2.67 7.35 -1.46
CA LEU A 206 3.22 6.53 -0.41
C LEU A 206 4.64 6.12 -0.80
N TYR A 207 5.58 6.37 0.10
CA TYR A 207 6.97 5.94 -0.01
C TYR A 207 7.19 4.72 0.87
N PHE A 208 7.74 3.67 0.28
CA PHE A 208 8.12 2.46 1.00
C PHE A 208 9.51 1.99 0.61
N GLU A 209 10.33 1.72 1.62
CA GLU A 209 11.64 1.11 1.51
C GLU A 209 11.82 0.13 2.66
N SER A 210 12.20 -1.11 2.38
CA SER A 210 12.56 -2.09 3.41
C SER A 210 13.35 -3.25 2.81
N GLY A 211 14.36 -3.72 3.55
CA GLY A 211 15.07 -4.97 3.24
C GLY A 211 14.25 -6.19 3.63
N TRP A 212 14.55 -7.34 3.01
CA TRP A 212 13.97 -8.62 3.39
C TRP A 212 14.40 -9.04 4.80
N SER A 213 13.54 -9.72 5.55
CA SER A 213 13.81 -10.09 6.94
C SER A 213 14.74 -11.29 7.07
N GLN A 214 14.55 -12.30 6.24
CA GLN A 214 15.24 -13.59 6.30
C GLN A 214 15.36 -14.18 4.91
N ASP A 215 16.16 -15.26 4.78
CA ASP A 215 16.34 -16.06 3.57
C ASP A 215 16.62 -15.21 2.33
N PRO A 216 17.88 -14.99 2.01
CA PRO A 216 18.26 -14.15 0.88
C PRO A 216 17.69 -14.69 -0.43
N TRP A 217 17.51 -13.80 -1.39
CA TRP A 217 17.12 -14.20 -2.73
C TRP A 217 18.37 -14.53 -3.55
N ASP A 218 18.35 -15.70 -4.16
CA ASP A 218 19.33 -16.09 -5.16
C ASP A 218 18.89 -15.59 -6.55
N VAL A 219 19.75 -14.88 -7.24
CA VAL A 219 19.45 -14.36 -8.60
C VAL A 219 19.97 -15.33 -9.65
N SER A 220 19.12 -15.72 -10.60
CA SER A 220 19.52 -16.60 -11.70
C SER A 220 20.59 -15.97 -12.58
N ASP A 221 21.55 -16.77 -13.05
CA ASP A 221 22.57 -16.33 -14.01
C ASP A 221 21.98 -16.16 -15.39
N GLU A 222 21.03 -17.01 -15.77
CA GLU A 222 20.39 -17.06 -17.09
C GLU A 222 19.03 -16.35 -17.06
N LYS A 223 18.63 -15.84 -18.22
CA LYS A 223 17.28 -15.33 -18.43
C LYS A 223 16.34 -16.48 -18.79
N GLU A 224 15.13 -16.40 -18.25
CA GLU A 224 14.05 -17.33 -18.55
C GLU A 224 12.80 -16.54 -19.02
N LYS A 225 11.85 -17.25 -19.61
CA LYS A 225 10.64 -16.62 -20.14
C LYS A 225 9.71 -16.13 -19.04
N PHE A 226 9.13 -14.95 -19.28
CA PHE A 226 7.95 -14.46 -18.59
C PHE A 226 6.77 -14.48 -19.56
N GLY A 227 5.77 -15.31 -19.28
CA GLY A 227 4.71 -15.58 -20.25
C GLY A 227 5.26 -16.13 -21.58
N ASP A 228 4.74 -15.63 -22.69
CA ASP A 228 5.06 -16.19 -24.01
C ASP A 228 6.30 -15.59 -24.69
N ASN A 229 6.63 -14.31 -24.43
CA ASN A 229 7.56 -13.57 -25.30
C ASN A 229 8.67 -12.77 -24.61
N GLU A 230 8.61 -12.55 -23.31
CA GLU A 230 9.60 -11.75 -22.60
C GLU A 230 10.62 -12.65 -21.87
N GLU A 231 11.85 -12.19 -21.73
CA GLU A 231 12.90 -12.92 -21.01
C GLU A 231 13.50 -12.03 -19.92
N THR A 232 13.51 -12.52 -18.69
CA THR A 232 14.07 -11.83 -17.54
C THR A 232 14.88 -12.76 -16.65
N LYS A 233 15.65 -12.19 -15.74
CA LYS A 233 16.28 -12.93 -14.64
C LYS A 233 15.30 -13.06 -13.48
N TYR A 234 15.27 -14.22 -12.88
CA TYR A 234 14.46 -14.48 -11.71
C TYR A 234 15.28 -14.49 -10.43
N MET A 235 14.58 -14.20 -9.35
CA MET A 235 15.03 -14.40 -7.99
C MET A 235 14.30 -15.59 -7.41
N THR A 236 14.97 -16.41 -6.63
CA THR A 236 14.40 -17.57 -5.91
C THR A 236 14.73 -17.49 -4.43
N SER A 237 13.78 -17.89 -3.58
CA SER A 237 13.95 -17.94 -2.12
C SER A 237 12.94 -18.89 -1.51
N ILE A 238 13.02 -19.11 -0.20
CA ILE A 238 12.00 -19.77 0.59
C ILE A 238 11.03 -18.70 1.10
N GLY A 239 9.72 -18.89 0.93
CA GLY A 239 8.67 -18.01 1.42
C GLY A 239 8.32 -18.30 2.89
N ASP A 240 7.72 -17.30 3.52
CA ASP A 240 7.31 -17.39 4.93
C ASP A 240 5.93 -18.04 5.08
N THR A 241 5.01 -17.79 4.13
CA THR A 241 3.65 -18.34 4.15
C THR A 241 3.21 -18.70 2.73
N TYR A 242 2.45 -19.81 2.62
CA TYR A 242 1.78 -20.22 1.40
C TYR A 242 0.27 -20.07 1.55
N TYR A 243 -0.37 -19.54 0.52
CA TYR A 243 -1.82 -19.41 0.42
C TYR A 243 -2.34 -20.09 -0.83
N GLU A 244 -3.53 -20.68 -0.75
CA GLU A 244 -4.19 -21.31 -1.88
C GLU A 244 -5.72 -21.27 -1.75
N ASN A 245 -6.40 -20.89 -2.84
CA ASN A 245 -7.84 -21.04 -3.00
C ASN A 245 -8.19 -21.66 -4.36
N GLY A 246 -9.46 -21.61 -4.77
CA GLY A 246 -9.90 -22.14 -6.06
C GLY A 246 -9.30 -21.40 -7.27
N ALA A 247 -8.95 -20.12 -7.15
CA ALA A 247 -8.58 -19.23 -8.23
C ALA A 247 -7.07 -18.91 -8.31
N ALA A 248 -6.36 -18.95 -7.18
CA ALA A 248 -4.97 -18.53 -7.10
C ALA A 248 -4.15 -19.35 -6.10
N THR A 249 -2.82 -19.29 -6.27
CA THR A 249 -1.82 -19.61 -5.25
C THR A 249 -1.03 -18.37 -4.92
N ALA A 250 -0.49 -18.25 -3.71
CA ALA A 250 0.35 -17.13 -3.34
C ALA A 250 1.44 -17.54 -2.36
N PHE A 251 2.54 -16.79 -2.39
CA PHE A 251 3.53 -16.80 -1.32
C PHE A 251 3.60 -15.46 -0.63
N GLU A 252 3.95 -15.48 0.63
CA GLU A 252 4.29 -14.29 1.40
C GLU A 252 5.77 -14.30 1.75
N LYS A 253 6.41 -13.14 1.71
CA LYS A 253 7.80 -12.93 2.11
C LYS A 253 7.89 -11.68 2.98
N PHE A 254 8.39 -11.83 4.21
CA PHE A 254 8.47 -10.72 5.16
C PHE A 254 9.63 -9.77 4.86
N TYR A 255 9.33 -8.49 5.01
CA TYR A 255 10.34 -7.44 5.19
C TYR A 255 10.79 -7.36 6.67
N ALA A 256 11.88 -6.66 6.91
CA ALA A 256 12.50 -6.53 8.23
C ALA A 256 11.61 -5.89 9.31
N ASN A 257 10.51 -5.23 8.93
CA ASN A 257 9.61 -4.49 9.81
C ASN A 257 8.23 -5.12 10.00
N ASN A 258 8.06 -6.42 9.75
CA ASN A 258 6.80 -7.17 9.79
C ASN A 258 5.78 -6.77 8.70
N LEU A 259 6.15 -5.94 7.74
CA LEU A 259 5.41 -5.81 6.49
C LEU A 259 5.78 -7.00 5.59
N SER A 260 4.95 -7.27 4.60
CA SER A 260 5.22 -8.37 3.68
C SER A 260 4.93 -8.02 2.22
N PHE A 261 5.63 -8.72 1.34
CA PHE A 261 5.25 -8.86 -0.06
C PHE A 261 4.47 -10.17 -0.22
N ILE A 262 3.30 -10.09 -0.84
CA ILE A 262 2.47 -11.25 -1.18
C ILE A 262 2.37 -11.32 -2.69
N GLY A 263 3.03 -12.32 -3.30
CA GLY A 263 2.96 -12.59 -4.73
C GLY A 263 1.83 -13.56 -5.03
N ILE A 264 0.87 -13.17 -5.88
CA ILE A 264 -0.37 -13.92 -6.15
C ILE A 264 -0.37 -14.38 -7.61
N LEU A 265 -0.31 -15.67 -7.82
CA LEU A 265 -0.34 -16.30 -9.14
C LEU A 265 -1.76 -16.82 -9.43
N PRO A 266 -2.48 -16.28 -10.42
CA PRO A 266 -3.75 -16.85 -10.86
C PRO A 266 -3.57 -18.29 -11.34
N LYS A 267 -4.48 -19.22 -11.01
CA LYS A 267 -4.42 -20.60 -11.54
C LYS A 267 -4.75 -20.66 -13.04
N ALA A 268 -5.63 -19.78 -13.49
CA ALA A 268 -5.94 -19.63 -14.90
C ALA A 268 -4.84 -18.86 -15.63
N GLU A 269 -4.50 -19.29 -16.84
CA GLU A 269 -3.61 -18.56 -17.73
C GLU A 269 -4.35 -17.42 -18.46
N GLY A 270 -3.60 -16.39 -18.87
CA GLY A 270 -4.13 -15.26 -19.63
C GLY A 270 -4.52 -14.07 -18.76
N ASN A 271 -5.43 -13.24 -19.27
CA ASN A 271 -5.90 -12.06 -18.54
C ASN A 271 -6.76 -12.45 -17.35
N PHE A 272 -6.60 -11.72 -16.26
CA PHE A 272 -7.37 -11.91 -15.02
C PHE A 272 -7.78 -10.56 -14.44
N THR A 273 -8.81 -10.55 -13.60
CA THR A 273 -9.14 -9.46 -12.69
C THR A 273 -8.78 -9.86 -11.26
N LEU A 274 -8.48 -8.89 -10.41
CA LEU A 274 -8.20 -9.18 -9.00
C LEU A 274 -9.46 -9.69 -8.28
N ASP A 275 -10.63 -9.16 -8.67
CA ASP A 275 -11.93 -9.61 -8.15
C ASP A 275 -12.13 -11.13 -8.34
N ALA A 276 -11.73 -11.67 -9.50
CA ALA A 276 -11.84 -13.10 -9.79
C ALA A 276 -10.89 -13.99 -8.94
N LEU A 277 -9.91 -13.42 -8.24
CA LEU A 277 -8.94 -14.17 -7.44
C LEU A 277 -9.41 -14.47 -6.02
N ASP A 278 -10.51 -13.82 -5.56
CA ASP A 278 -10.99 -13.92 -4.18
C ASP A 278 -9.84 -13.71 -3.18
N ILE A 279 -9.26 -12.51 -3.22
CA ILE A 279 -8.05 -12.18 -2.43
C ILE A 279 -8.35 -12.31 -0.93
N GLU A 280 -9.54 -11.93 -0.46
CA GLU A 280 -9.92 -12.08 0.93
C GLU A 280 -9.95 -13.56 1.36
N GLY A 281 -10.59 -14.41 0.56
CA GLY A 281 -10.61 -15.86 0.78
C GLY A 281 -9.23 -16.47 0.66
N LEU A 282 -8.37 -15.97 -0.23
CA LEU A 282 -7.00 -16.42 -0.38
C LEU A 282 -6.17 -16.14 0.88
N LEU A 283 -6.20 -14.91 1.40
CA LEU A 283 -5.43 -14.51 2.59
C LEU A 283 -5.90 -15.21 3.87
N LYS A 284 -7.15 -15.66 3.91
CA LYS A 284 -7.73 -16.44 5.02
C LYS A 284 -7.52 -17.95 4.87
N SER A 285 -6.95 -18.40 3.76
CA SER A 285 -6.74 -19.84 3.53
C SER A 285 -5.66 -20.42 4.46
N GLU A 286 -5.83 -21.66 4.87
CA GLU A 286 -4.88 -22.41 5.71
C GLU A 286 -4.52 -23.76 5.06
N PRO A 287 -3.84 -23.77 3.90
CA PRO A 287 -3.44 -25.01 3.25
C PRO A 287 -2.39 -25.76 4.08
N GLU A 288 -2.32 -27.09 3.90
CA GLU A 288 -1.26 -27.90 4.51
C GLU A 288 -0.01 -27.85 3.63
N TYR A 289 1.11 -27.45 4.22
CA TYR A 289 2.44 -27.44 3.61
C TYR A 289 3.51 -27.38 4.71
N ASP A 290 4.73 -27.77 4.35
CA ASP A 290 5.92 -27.67 5.21
C ASP A 290 6.87 -26.56 4.74
N GLU A 291 6.95 -26.35 3.41
CA GLU A 291 7.82 -25.35 2.80
C GLU A 291 7.17 -24.78 1.53
N VAL A 292 7.45 -23.51 1.21
CA VAL A 292 7.07 -22.90 -0.07
C VAL A 292 8.30 -22.30 -0.74
N ASN A 293 8.59 -22.77 -1.95
CA ASN A 293 9.59 -22.17 -2.83
C ASN A 293 8.97 -21.01 -3.60
N CYS A 294 9.65 -19.88 -3.61
CA CYS A 294 9.23 -18.68 -4.31
C CYS A 294 10.15 -18.41 -5.49
N LYS A 295 9.57 -18.01 -6.62
CA LYS A 295 10.29 -17.48 -7.77
C LYS A 295 9.58 -16.26 -8.33
N MET A 296 10.31 -15.16 -8.53
CA MET A 296 9.74 -13.93 -9.08
C MET A 296 10.79 -13.12 -9.84
N PRO A 297 10.38 -12.27 -10.81
CA PRO A 297 11.29 -11.33 -11.47
C PRO A 297 11.61 -10.15 -10.52
N LYS A 298 12.70 -9.42 -10.81
CA LYS A 298 12.87 -8.07 -10.27
C LYS A 298 11.81 -7.14 -10.84
N LEU A 299 11.33 -6.22 -10.03
CA LEU A 299 10.29 -5.28 -10.44
C LEU A 299 10.82 -3.85 -10.39
N SER A 300 10.66 -3.11 -11.49
CA SER A 300 10.96 -1.68 -11.55
C SER A 300 9.99 -1.02 -12.49
N PHE A 301 8.99 -0.33 -11.94
CA PHE A 301 8.01 0.43 -12.72
C PHE A 301 7.35 1.53 -11.88
N GLU A 302 6.71 2.47 -12.56
CA GLU A 302 5.91 3.52 -11.94
C GLU A 302 4.50 3.56 -12.55
N THR A 303 3.54 3.99 -11.74
CA THR A 303 2.17 4.27 -12.18
C THR A 303 1.82 5.70 -11.82
N THR A 304 1.32 6.46 -12.80
CA THR A 304 0.66 7.74 -12.57
C THR A 304 -0.82 7.53 -12.83
N ALA A 305 -1.64 7.69 -11.80
CA ALA A 305 -3.07 7.45 -11.85
C ALA A 305 -3.85 8.75 -11.62
N GLU A 306 -4.75 9.07 -12.53
CA GLU A 306 -5.86 9.99 -12.30
C GLU A 306 -7.06 9.13 -11.90
N LEU A 307 -7.52 9.25 -10.66
CA LEU A 307 -8.44 8.29 -10.05
C LEU A 307 -9.90 8.76 -10.06
N SER A 308 -10.20 10.00 -10.49
CA SER A 308 -11.53 10.60 -10.34
C SER A 308 -12.63 9.80 -11.04
N ASP A 309 -12.40 9.37 -12.27
CA ASP A 309 -13.39 8.60 -13.05
C ASP A 309 -13.65 7.22 -12.44
N ILE A 310 -12.61 6.56 -11.94
CA ILE A 310 -12.75 5.24 -11.32
C ILE A 310 -13.43 5.37 -9.95
N LEU A 311 -13.04 6.36 -9.14
CA LEU A 311 -13.66 6.65 -7.85
C LEU A 311 -15.14 7.01 -7.99
N GLY A 312 -15.52 7.77 -9.03
CA GLY A 312 -16.92 8.05 -9.34
C GLY A 312 -17.74 6.78 -9.53
N LYS A 313 -17.16 5.74 -10.15
CA LYS A 313 -17.84 4.45 -10.36
C LYS A 313 -17.93 3.58 -9.09
N THR A 314 -17.22 3.93 -8.04
CA THR A 314 -17.21 3.20 -6.75
C THR A 314 -18.08 3.84 -5.66
N GLY A 315 -19.07 4.68 -6.06
CA GLY A 315 -20.01 5.32 -5.13
C GLY A 315 -19.60 6.73 -4.68
N LEU A 316 -18.49 7.27 -5.19
CA LEU A 316 -18.04 8.62 -4.88
C LEU A 316 -18.35 9.66 -5.97
N GLU A 317 -19.32 9.38 -6.86
CA GLU A 317 -19.73 10.33 -7.91
C GLU A 317 -20.08 11.72 -7.36
N ASN A 318 -20.72 11.78 -6.18
CA ASN A 318 -21.14 13.03 -5.55
C ASN A 318 -19.96 13.98 -5.29
N ILE A 319 -18.77 13.49 -4.87
CA ILE A 319 -17.66 14.37 -4.52
C ILE A 319 -17.08 15.15 -5.72
N PHE A 320 -17.36 14.69 -6.94
CA PHE A 320 -16.93 15.28 -8.22
C PHE A 320 -18.00 16.14 -8.89
N SER A 321 -19.15 16.34 -8.24
CA SER A 321 -20.31 17.05 -8.81
C SER A 321 -20.58 18.37 -8.10
N ASP A 322 -21.39 19.23 -8.74
CA ASP A 322 -21.85 20.49 -8.15
C ASP A 322 -22.72 20.30 -6.90
N ASP A 323 -23.20 19.07 -6.65
CA ASP A 323 -23.98 18.72 -5.46
C ASP A 323 -23.12 18.40 -4.25
N ALA A 324 -21.79 18.43 -4.39
CA ALA A 324 -20.85 18.19 -3.29
C ALA A 324 -20.95 19.27 -2.21
N ASP A 325 -20.97 18.85 -0.94
CA ASP A 325 -20.94 19.77 0.20
C ASP A 325 -19.59 19.68 0.93
N PHE A 326 -18.65 20.49 0.50
CA PHE A 326 -17.34 20.71 1.15
C PHE A 326 -17.28 22.07 1.87
N SER A 327 -18.41 22.54 2.41
CA SER A 327 -18.49 23.82 3.14
C SER A 327 -17.63 23.86 4.42
N GLY A 328 -17.05 22.77 4.85
CA GLY A 328 -16.04 22.72 5.88
C GLY A 328 -14.62 22.96 5.36
N ILE A 329 -14.38 22.86 4.02
CA ILE A 329 -13.08 23.12 3.40
C ILE A 329 -12.98 24.58 2.95
N ALA A 330 -13.99 25.07 2.21
CA ALA A 330 -13.96 26.38 1.58
C ALA A 330 -15.23 27.20 1.87
N ASP A 331 -15.14 28.52 1.66
CA ASP A 331 -16.22 29.48 1.88
C ASP A 331 -17.28 29.50 0.76
N LYS A 332 -17.04 28.77 -0.34
CA LYS A 332 -17.94 28.63 -1.47
C LYS A 332 -18.30 27.15 -1.70
N ALA A 333 -19.33 26.89 -2.48
CA ALA A 333 -19.59 25.55 -3.00
C ALA A 333 -18.44 25.16 -3.91
N VAL A 334 -17.85 23.99 -3.65
CA VAL A 334 -16.71 23.43 -4.38
C VAL A 334 -16.83 21.92 -4.48
N HIS A 335 -16.22 21.33 -5.51
CA HIS A 335 -16.10 19.89 -5.70
C HIS A 335 -14.64 19.47 -5.93
N VAL A 336 -14.36 18.19 -5.75
CA VAL A 336 -13.05 17.62 -6.12
C VAL A 336 -12.94 17.59 -7.64
N SER A 337 -11.93 18.25 -8.19
CA SER A 337 -11.70 18.30 -9.64
C SER A 337 -10.75 17.21 -10.13
N SER A 338 -9.83 16.75 -9.28
CA SER A 338 -8.91 15.66 -9.61
C SER A 338 -8.35 14.99 -8.35
N VAL A 339 -8.09 13.68 -8.47
CA VAL A 339 -7.40 12.86 -7.47
C VAL A 339 -6.23 12.18 -8.16
N LEU A 340 -5.02 12.66 -7.88
CA LEU A 340 -3.80 12.17 -8.50
C LEU A 340 -2.99 11.35 -7.52
N GLN A 341 -2.62 10.15 -7.93
CA GLN A 341 -1.64 9.33 -7.23
C GLN A 341 -0.49 8.96 -8.16
N LYS A 342 0.72 9.05 -7.67
CA LYS A 342 1.87 8.45 -8.33
C LYS A 342 2.57 7.51 -7.39
N THR A 343 2.82 6.30 -7.86
CA THR A 343 3.53 5.25 -7.15
C THR A 343 4.74 4.79 -7.95
N LYS A 344 5.80 4.38 -7.27
CA LYS A 344 6.99 3.78 -7.88
C LYS A 344 7.42 2.58 -7.05
N LEU A 345 7.68 1.46 -7.72
CA LEU A 345 8.21 0.24 -7.14
C LEU A 345 9.59 -0.07 -7.72
N GLU A 346 10.56 -0.25 -6.85
CA GLU A 346 11.88 -0.81 -7.16
C GLU A 346 12.10 -1.96 -6.18
N LEU A 347 11.98 -3.21 -6.64
CA LEU A 347 12.09 -4.42 -5.84
C LEU A 347 13.10 -5.36 -6.46
N ASP A 348 14.08 -5.77 -5.64
CA ASP A 348 15.16 -6.67 -6.03
C ASP A 348 15.50 -7.69 -4.91
N GLU A 349 16.61 -8.40 -5.05
CA GLU A 349 17.09 -9.40 -4.08
C GLU A 349 17.38 -8.84 -2.69
N ASN A 350 17.51 -7.52 -2.55
CA ASN A 350 17.80 -6.88 -1.26
C ASN A 350 16.52 -6.42 -0.55
N GLY A 351 15.43 -6.20 -1.29
CA GLY A 351 14.16 -5.68 -0.79
C GLY A 351 13.47 -4.73 -1.75
N THR A 352 12.60 -3.90 -1.22
CA THR A 352 12.02 -2.78 -1.96
C THR A 352 12.88 -1.56 -1.68
N LYS A 353 13.56 -1.02 -2.72
CA LYS A 353 14.53 0.09 -2.68
C LYS A 353 15.56 -0.02 -1.52
N ALA A 354 16.03 -1.21 -1.21
CA ALA A 354 16.92 -1.47 -0.07
C ALA A 354 18.41 -1.42 -0.44
N ALA A 355 19.23 -1.02 0.54
CA ALA A 355 20.68 -1.23 0.51
C ALA A 355 20.99 -2.65 1.00
N ALA A 356 22.03 -3.27 0.45
CA ALA A 356 22.37 -4.67 0.66
C ALA A 356 22.46 -5.09 2.15
N VAL A 357 21.75 -6.14 2.52
CA VAL A 357 21.77 -6.78 3.82
C VAL A 357 22.55 -8.10 3.71
N THR A 358 23.47 -8.35 4.64
CA THR A 358 24.16 -9.63 4.72
C THR A 358 23.42 -10.54 5.70
N ALA A 359 22.68 -11.51 5.18
CA ALA A 359 22.00 -12.50 6.01
C ALA A 359 22.96 -13.61 6.45
N VAL A 360 22.84 -14.05 7.70
CA VAL A 360 23.51 -15.21 8.27
C VAL A 360 22.47 -16.33 8.39
N THR A 361 22.55 -17.30 7.52
CA THR A 361 21.70 -18.51 7.56
C THR A 361 22.13 -19.43 8.70
N MET A 362 21.19 -19.80 9.56
CA MET A 362 21.33 -20.91 10.51
C MET A 362 20.44 -22.05 10.06
N GLU A 363 21.05 -23.13 9.54
CA GLU A 363 20.34 -24.36 9.23
C GLU A 363 20.00 -25.10 10.53
N CYS A 364 18.71 -25.31 10.81
CA CYS A 364 18.24 -26.26 11.80
C CYS A 364 17.72 -27.50 11.08
N MET A 365 18.55 -28.54 10.99
CA MET A 365 18.11 -29.86 10.51
C MET A 365 17.33 -30.58 11.63
N SER A 366 16.01 -30.67 11.47
CA SER A 366 15.16 -31.59 12.23
C SER A 366 14.82 -32.75 11.32
N ALA A 367 15.13 -33.97 11.72
CA ALA A 367 14.70 -35.17 10.98
C ALA A 367 13.18 -35.33 11.10
N MET A 368 12.48 -35.25 9.98
CA MET A 368 11.06 -35.54 9.86
C MET A 368 10.87 -36.98 9.37
N ASP A 369 9.90 -37.69 9.94
CA ASP A 369 9.54 -39.12 9.62
C ASP A 369 8.68 -39.23 8.34
N THR A 370 8.34 -38.13 7.68
CA THR A 370 7.52 -38.09 6.45
C THR A 370 8.17 -37.14 5.43
N ASP A 371 8.00 -37.44 4.15
CA ASP A 371 8.42 -36.53 3.08
C ASP A 371 7.72 -35.19 3.24
N PRO A 372 8.44 -34.04 3.21
CA PRO A 372 7.85 -32.72 3.38
C PRO A 372 6.90 -32.40 2.23
N VAL A 373 5.79 -31.74 2.55
CA VAL A 373 4.89 -31.17 1.56
C VAL A 373 5.44 -29.82 1.11
N VAL A 374 6.16 -29.82 -0.01
CA VAL A 374 6.74 -28.61 -0.60
C VAL A 374 5.77 -28.03 -1.63
N LYS A 375 5.59 -26.74 -1.60
CA LYS A 375 4.79 -25.98 -2.58
C LYS A 375 5.69 -25.06 -3.38
N ASP A 376 5.36 -24.86 -4.66
CA ASP A 376 6.08 -23.95 -5.54
C ASP A 376 5.12 -22.85 -6.01
N VAL A 377 5.53 -21.58 -5.88
CA VAL A 377 4.82 -20.45 -6.45
C VAL A 377 5.79 -19.65 -7.32
N GLU A 378 5.68 -19.83 -8.63
CA GLU A 378 6.56 -19.21 -9.61
C GLU A 378 5.82 -18.10 -10.39
N LEU A 379 6.15 -16.84 -10.09
CA LEU A 379 5.60 -15.66 -10.77
C LEU A 379 6.27 -15.46 -12.14
N THR A 380 6.12 -16.45 -13.01
CA THR A 380 6.75 -16.51 -14.35
C THR A 380 5.82 -16.08 -15.48
N ARG A 381 4.64 -15.58 -15.17
CA ARG A 381 3.61 -15.05 -16.07
C ARG A 381 2.80 -13.98 -15.34
N PRO A 382 1.88 -13.26 -15.99
CA PRO A 382 1.10 -12.21 -15.35
C PRO A 382 0.56 -12.60 -13.99
N PHE A 383 0.80 -11.74 -12.97
CA PHE A 383 0.48 -11.97 -11.57
C PHE A 383 0.02 -10.69 -10.87
N ALA A 384 -0.59 -10.85 -9.71
CA ALA A 384 -0.90 -9.74 -8.81
C ALA A 384 0.05 -9.75 -7.60
N PHE A 385 0.15 -8.61 -6.91
CA PHE A 385 0.90 -8.54 -5.66
C PHE A 385 0.28 -7.53 -4.69
N LEU A 386 0.59 -7.74 -3.41
CA LEU A 386 0.32 -6.80 -2.34
C LEU A 386 1.63 -6.48 -1.60
N ILE A 387 1.77 -5.24 -1.12
CA ILE A 387 2.61 -4.94 0.04
C ILE A 387 1.64 -4.73 1.20
N TYR A 388 1.81 -5.53 2.24
CA TYR A 388 0.77 -5.76 3.25
C TYR A 388 1.29 -5.58 4.66
N ASP A 389 0.49 -4.91 5.50
CA ASP A 389 0.72 -4.78 6.93
C ASP A 389 -0.07 -5.87 7.66
N ASN A 390 0.64 -6.94 8.04
CA ASN A 390 0.05 -8.11 8.68
C ASN A 390 -0.53 -7.83 10.07
N MET A 391 0.00 -6.82 10.78
CA MET A 391 -0.44 -6.52 12.14
C MET A 391 -1.74 -5.72 12.17
N ASN A 392 -1.95 -4.90 11.14
CA ASN A 392 -3.11 -4.01 11.05
C ASN A 392 -4.07 -4.42 9.94
N GLU A 393 -3.75 -5.47 9.17
CA GLU A 393 -4.53 -5.96 8.03
C GLU A 393 -4.79 -4.84 7.00
N GLU A 394 -3.71 -4.09 6.64
CA GLU A 394 -3.78 -2.98 5.68
C GLU A 394 -3.02 -3.29 4.40
N VAL A 395 -3.64 -2.96 3.28
CA VAL A 395 -3.01 -3.03 1.96
C VAL A 395 -2.29 -1.71 1.68
N LEU A 396 -0.96 -1.71 1.82
CA LEU A 396 -0.13 -0.53 1.53
C LEU A 396 -0.02 -0.26 0.03
N PHE A 397 0.23 -1.32 -0.74
CA PHE A 397 0.21 -1.30 -2.19
C PHE A 397 -0.51 -2.53 -2.74
N MET A 398 -1.18 -2.33 -3.85
CA MET A 398 -1.79 -3.39 -4.65
C MET A 398 -1.44 -3.16 -6.12
N GLY A 399 -1.05 -4.22 -6.80
CA GLY A 399 -0.65 -4.09 -8.20
C GLY A 399 -0.84 -5.35 -9.03
N LYS A 400 -0.73 -5.14 -10.34
CA LYS A 400 -0.80 -6.17 -11.37
C LYS A 400 0.40 -6.03 -12.29
N VAL A 401 1.16 -7.10 -12.43
CA VAL A 401 2.33 -7.20 -13.30
C VAL A 401 1.96 -8.00 -14.54
N LEU A 402 2.00 -7.34 -15.68
CA LEU A 402 1.66 -7.92 -16.99
C LEU A 402 2.90 -8.16 -17.84
N THR A 403 3.96 -7.37 -17.61
CA THR A 403 5.20 -7.37 -18.39
C THR A 403 6.41 -7.24 -17.49
N VAL A 404 7.57 -7.71 -17.93
CA VAL A 404 8.87 -7.57 -17.24
C VAL A 404 9.91 -6.94 -18.18
N GLN A 405 10.93 -6.32 -17.59
CA GLN A 405 12.03 -5.68 -18.35
C GLN A 405 13.27 -6.57 -18.39
#